data_148f8b3d0cd1500f85df6b5eebcef92b
#
_entry.id   148f8b3d0cd1500f85df6b5eebcef92b
#
_cell.length_a   1.000
_cell.length_b   1.000
_cell.length_c   1.000
_cell.angle_alpha   90.00
_cell.angle_beta   90.00
_cell.angle_gamma   90.00
#
_symmetry.space_group_name_H-M   'P 1'
#
loop_
_entity.id
_entity.type
_entity.pdbx_description
1 polymer ?
#
loop_
_entity_poly.entity_id
_entity_poly.type
_entity_poly.pdbx_seq_one_letter_code
_entity_poly.pdbx_strand_id
1 'polypeptide(L)'
;MDLQKYLTIVIPCKNEGAIVFKTLDLLNYQRGIQDVSVIVSDNSDDGTKEKLQNRTGDKFNLQIIDGGYPSVGRNNGAKLTTTPYLLFLDADIFILDVYLLSKVTKEIIEKDGHLLTTKFQSTNGKYNSAFNSFYKQQKLMKPFESFALGGFMLMNTEEFWKQGGFDEEVLVAEDYQLSRKIKSKKFILHNGVVFTTPRRFENKGMFYMIKLMVTLFFNRNNKKYFKEGRDYWS
;
A
#
# COMPACT_ATOMS: atom_id res chain seq x y z
N MET A 1 20.93 6.77 1.22
CA MET A 1 20.78 5.45 0.58
C MET A 1 20.36 5.68 -0.87
N ASP A 2 20.93 4.96 -1.80
CA ASP A 2 20.57 4.97 -3.22
C ASP A 2 19.37 4.01 -3.41
N LEU A 3 18.15 4.57 -3.39
CA LEU A 3 16.94 3.76 -3.38
C LEU A 3 16.69 3.02 -4.71
N GLN A 4 17.16 3.54 -5.84
CA GLN A 4 16.93 2.92 -7.16
C GLN A 4 17.46 1.46 -7.24
N LYS A 5 18.49 1.14 -6.45
CA LYS A 5 19.05 -0.22 -6.40
C LYS A 5 18.23 -1.21 -5.60
N TYR A 6 17.31 -0.71 -4.78
CA TYR A 6 16.63 -1.54 -3.79
C TYR A 6 15.12 -1.51 -3.92
N LEU A 7 14.54 -0.45 -4.48
CA LEU A 7 13.11 -0.16 -4.35
C LEU A 7 12.45 0.14 -5.68
N THR A 8 11.35 -0.55 -5.96
CA THR A 8 10.33 -0.16 -6.93
C THR A 8 9.04 0.20 -6.18
N ILE A 9 8.33 1.24 -6.62
CA ILE A 9 7.06 1.67 -6.04
C ILE A 9 5.94 1.34 -7.03
N VAL A 10 4.89 0.67 -6.57
CA VAL A 10 3.71 0.30 -7.35
C VAL A 10 2.49 0.99 -6.75
N ILE A 11 1.80 1.80 -7.56
CA ILE A 11 0.64 2.59 -7.16
C ILE A 11 -0.57 2.14 -7.96
N PRO A 12 -1.51 1.38 -7.38
CA PRO A 12 -2.80 1.15 -8.02
C PRO A 12 -3.61 2.44 -8.01
N CYS A 13 -4.21 2.80 -9.14
CA CYS A 13 -4.96 4.03 -9.31
C CYS A 13 -6.28 3.77 -10.04
N LYS A 14 -7.36 4.38 -9.55
CA LYS A 14 -8.65 4.42 -10.24
C LYS A 14 -9.41 5.67 -9.84
N ASN A 15 -9.60 6.60 -10.79
CA ASN A 15 -10.38 7.84 -10.60
C ASN A 15 -9.90 8.69 -9.41
N GLU A 16 -8.57 8.73 -9.20
CA GLU A 16 -7.98 9.47 -8.07
C GLU A 16 -7.66 10.94 -8.40
N GLY A 17 -7.83 11.34 -9.67
CA GLY A 17 -7.73 12.76 -10.10
C GLY A 17 -6.53 13.48 -9.50
N ALA A 18 -6.78 14.65 -8.87
CA ALA A 18 -5.72 15.45 -8.26
C ALA A 18 -4.97 14.77 -7.08
N ILE A 19 -5.54 13.74 -6.49
CA ILE A 19 -4.98 13.09 -5.30
C ILE A 19 -3.71 12.32 -5.65
N VAL A 20 -3.73 11.54 -6.74
CA VAL A 20 -2.54 10.78 -7.18
C VAL A 20 -1.39 11.71 -7.55
N PHE A 21 -1.66 12.88 -8.15
CA PHE A 21 -0.63 13.88 -8.45
C PHE A 21 0.02 14.40 -7.18
N LYS A 22 -0.76 14.67 -6.13
CA LYS A 22 -0.22 15.08 -4.84
C LYS A 22 0.67 13.99 -4.22
N THR A 23 0.30 12.73 -4.35
CA THR A 23 1.13 11.60 -3.90
C THR A 23 2.46 11.56 -4.66
N LEU A 24 2.42 11.69 -6.00
CA LEU A 24 3.63 11.74 -6.83
C LEU A 24 4.50 12.98 -6.53
N ASP A 25 3.88 14.15 -6.31
CA ASP A 25 4.61 15.36 -5.92
C ASP A 25 5.37 15.16 -4.60
N LEU A 26 4.75 14.53 -3.61
CA LEU A 26 5.39 14.24 -2.33
C LEU A 26 6.52 13.20 -2.46
N LEU A 27 6.43 12.26 -3.40
CA LEU A 27 7.52 11.34 -3.70
C LEU A 27 8.76 12.09 -4.21
N ASN A 28 8.62 13.16 -4.99
CA ASN A 28 9.72 13.98 -5.48
C ASN A 28 10.58 14.62 -4.36
N TYR A 29 10.02 14.77 -3.16
CA TYR A 29 10.75 15.28 -1.99
C TYR A 29 11.47 14.20 -1.19
N GLN A 30 11.24 12.91 -1.48
CA GLN A 30 11.92 11.83 -0.77
C GLN A 30 13.42 11.80 -1.08
N ARG A 31 14.24 11.70 -0.06
CA ARG A 31 15.70 11.61 -0.20
C ARG A 31 16.10 10.26 -0.80
N GLY A 32 16.84 10.29 -1.89
CA GLY A 32 17.29 9.12 -2.62
C GLY A 32 16.29 8.59 -3.62
N ILE A 33 15.26 9.38 -3.98
CA ILE A 33 14.21 8.99 -4.95
C ILE A 33 14.68 9.02 -6.41
N GLN A 34 15.85 9.62 -6.70
CA GLN A 34 16.38 9.74 -8.05
C GLN A 34 16.41 8.37 -8.74
N ASP A 35 15.84 8.32 -9.94
CA ASP A 35 15.79 7.15 -10.83
C ASP A 35 15.10 5.90 -10.24
N VAL A 36 14.42 6.03 -9.10
CA VAL A 36 13.56 4.95 -8.57
C VAL A 36 12.44 4.68 -9.58
N SER A 37 12.19 3.40 -9.86
CA SER A 37 11.05 3.01 -10.70
C SER A 37 9.73 3.21 -9.92
N VAL A 38 8.85 4.05 -10.45
CA VAL A 38 7.49 4.29 -9.93
C VAL A 38 6.49 3.89 -11.00
N ILE A 39 5.71 2.87 -10.75
CA ILE A 39 4.76 2.28 -11.68
C ILE A 39 3.35 2.59 -11.20
N VAL A 40 2.61 3.40 -11.95
CA VAL A 40 1.19 3.64 -11.70
C VAL A 40 0.38 2.68 -12.56
N SER A 41 -0.33 1.77 -11.90
CA SER A 41 -1.24 0.83 -12.55
C SER A 41 -2.65 1.43 -12.53
N ASP A 42 -3.03 2.05 -13.65
CA ASP A 42 -4.20 2.92 -13.74
C ASP A 42 -5.38 2.24 -14.44
N ASN A 43 -6.56 2.30 -13.82
CA ASN A 43 -7.84 1.80 -14.35
C ASN A 43 -8.90 2.92 -14.35
N SER A 44 -8.49 4.18 -14.55
CA SER A 44 -9.38 5.33 -14.52
C SER A 44 -10.12 5.53 -15.84
N ASP A 45 -11.32 6.11 -15.74
CA ASP A 45 -12.18 6.53 -16.85
C ASP A 45 -12.55 8.04 -16.77
N ASP A 46 -11.91 8.78 -15.86
CA ASP A 46 -12.13 10.22 -15.59
C ASP A 46 -11.06 11.15 -16.21
N GLY A 47 -10.21 10.65 -17.11
CA GLY A 47 -9.09 11.38 -17.70
C GLY A 47 -7.85 11.48 -16.83
N THR A 48 -7.78 10.75 -15.70
CA THR A 48 -6.58 10.69 -14.84
C THR A 48 -5.40 10.07 -15.60
N LYS A 49 -5.63 9.01 -16.38
CA LYS A 49 -4.60 8.28 -17.11
C LYS A 49 -3.86 9.16 -18.11
N GLU A 50 -4.58 9.91 -18.95
CA GLU A 50 -4.02 10.82 -19.94
C GLU A 50 -3.18 11.91 -19.28
N LYS A 51 -3.63 12.45 -18.15
CA LYS A 51 -2.89 13.45 -17.38
C LYS A 51 -1.60 12.85 -16.79
N LEU A 52 -1.65 11.62 -16.28
CA LEU A 52 -0.46 10.91 -15.77
C LEU A 52 0.56 10.64 -16.89
N GLN A 53 0.11 10.23 -18.08
CA GLN A 53 0.98 9.99 -19.24
C GLN A 53 1.69 11.26 -19.72
N ASN A 54 1.05 12.45 -19.55
CA ASN A 54 1.62 13.75 -19.89
C ASN A 54 2.45 14.37 -18.76
N ARG A 55 2.59 13.70 -17.62
CA ARG A 55 3.36 14.20 -16.49
C ARG A 55 4.86 14.15 -16.77
N THR A 56 5.56 15.24 -16.45
CA THR A 56 7.00 15.41 -16.63
C THR A 56 7.63 16.09 -15.43
N GLY A 57 8.97 16.05 -15.35
CA GLY A 57 9.74 16.76 -14.30
C GLY A 57 9.89 15.99 -13.00
N ASP A 58 9.53 14.73 -12.97
CA ASP A 58 9.76 13.85 -11.81
C ASP A 58 11.25 13.48 -11.69
N LYS A 59 11.72 13.30 -10.45
CA LYS A 59 13.07 12.82 -10.15
C LYS A 59 13.19 11.30 -10.26
N PHE A 60 12.07 10.61 -10.31
CA PHE A 60 11.96 9.16 -10.43
C PHE A 60 11.50 8.79 -11.86
N ASN A 61 11.66 7.53 -12.21
CA ASN A 61 11.23 7.00 -13.49
C ASN A 61 9.76 6.57 -13.41
N LEU A 62 8.85 7.43 -13.91
CA LEU A 62 7.41 7.16 -13.91
C LEU A 62 7.02 6.30 -15.11
N GLN A 63 6.31 5.22 -14.84
CA GLN A 63 5.67 4.37 -15.85
C GLN A 63 4.19 4.21 -15.57
N ILE A 64 3.35 4.42 -16.57
CA ILE A 64 1.90 4.23 -16.50
C ILE A 64 1.55 2.96 -17.25
N ILE A 65 0.85 2.04 -16.58
CA ILE A 65 0.41 0.77 -17.17
C ILE A 65 -1.10 0.58 -16.97
N ASP A 66 -1.69 -0.36 -17.69
CA ASP A 66 -3.08 -0.75 -17.50
C ASP A 66 -3.26 -1.42 -16.15
N GLY A 67 -4.26 -0.97 -15.43
CA GLY A 67 -4.64 -1.47 -14.12
C GLY A 67 -5.75 -2.50 -14.16
N GLY A 68 -6.57 -2.48 -13.12
CA GLY A 68 -7.69 -3.37 -12.88
C GLY A 68 -8.21 -3.19 -11.46
N TYR A 69 -8.80 -4.23 -10.89
CA TYR A 69 -9.02 -4.27 -9.43
C TYR A 69 -7.68 -4.11 -8.71
N PRO A 70 -7.65 -3.63 -7.46
CA PRO A 70 -6.39 -3.34 -6.74
C PRO A 70 -5.40 -4.51 -6.72
N SER A 71 -5.86 -5.76 -6.53
CA SER A 71 -5.03 -6.97 -6.60
C SER A 71 -4.37 -7.14 -7.98
N VAL A 72 -5.15 -6.97 -9.06
CA VAL A 72 -4.66 -7.05 -10.45
C VAL A 72 -3.67 -5.94 -10.73
N GLY A 73 -4.02 -4.69 -10.39
CA GLY A 73 -3.15 -3.54 -10.62
C GLY A 73 -1.81 -3.66 -9.88
N ARG A 74 -1.82 -4.09 -8.62
CA ARG A 74 -0.60 -4.31 -7.84
C ARG A 74 0.25 -5.45 -8.42
N ASN A 75 -0.36 -6.56 -8.83
CA ASN A 75 0.36 -7.67 -9.47
C ASN A 75 0.97 -7.24 -10.81
N ASN A 76 0.24 -6.48 -11.64
CA ASN A 76 0.75 -6.00 -12.93
C ASN A 76 1.98 -5.10 -12.74
N GLY A 77 1.95 -4.17 -11.78
CA GLY A 77 3.11 -3.36 -11.44
C GLY A 77 4.26 -4.20 -10.88
N ALA A 78 3.97 -5.17 -10.01
CA ALA A 78 4.97 -6.05 -9.42
C ALA A 78 5.69 -6.92 -10.46
N LYS A 79 5.04 -7.33 -11.56
CA LYS A 79 5.66 -8.08 -12.67
C LYS A 79 6.80 -7.31 -13.36
N LEU A 80 6.77 -5.98 -13.29
CA LEU A 80 7.80 -5.10 -13.88
C LEU A 80 8.92 -4.76 -12.88
N THR A 81 8.81 -5.22 -11.64
CA THR A 81 9.80 -4.96 -10.59
C THR A 81 11.05 -5.79 -10.79
N THR A 82 12.20 -5.13 -10.82
CA THR A 82 13.53 -5.76 -10.92
C THR A 82 14.37 -5.59 -9.65
N THR A 83 13.88 -4.81 -8.68
CA THR A 83 14.58 -4.51 -7.43
C THR A 83 14.26 -5.54 -6.34
N PRO A 84 15.15 -5.69 -5.33
CA PRO A 84 14.95 -6.64 -4.22
C PRO A 84 13.70 -6.38 -3.36
N TYR A 85 13.22 -5.14 -3.35
CA TYR A 85 12.04 -4.74 -2.58
C TYR A 85 11.08 -3.96 -3.44
N LEU A 86 9.80 -4.17 -3.19
CA LEU A 86 8.71 -3.43 -3.82
C LEU A 86 7.81 -2.80 -2.74
N LEU A 87 7.42 -1.57 -2.95
CA LEU A 87 6.47 -0.84 -2.12
C LEU A 87 5.15 -0.74 -2.86
N PHE A 88 4.10 -1.35 -2.33
CA PHE A 88 2.73 -1.03 -2.71
C PHE A 88 2.30 0.22 -1.93
N LEU A 89 1.95 1.26 -2.67
CA LEU A 89 1.56 2.56 -2.14
C LEU A 89 0.22 2.97 -2.78
N ASP A 90 -0.83 3.14 -1.98
CA ASP A 90 -2.10 3.60 -2.55
C ASP A 90 -2.00 5.06 -3.02
N ALA A 91 -2.79 5.40 -4.04
CA ALA A 91 -2.76 6.71 -4.71
C ALA A 91 -3.09 7.89 -3.78
N ASP A 92 -3.71 7.64 -2.62
CA ASP A 92 -4.07 8.65 -1.62
C ASP A 92 -3.17 8.63 -0.36
N ILE A 93 -1.99 8.04 -0.45
CA ILE A 93 -1.03 7.99 0.66
C ILE A 93 0.02 9.09 0.52
N PHE A 94 0.08 9.96 1.50
CA PHE A 94 0.98 11.11 1.55
C PHE A 94 2.14 10.85 2.52
N ILE A 95 3.36 10.89 2.01
CA ILE A 95 4.60 10.68 2.77
C ILE A 95 5.25 12.05 3.02
N LEU A 96 5.05 12.60 4.23
CA LEU A 96 5.56 13.92 4.58
C LEU A 96 6.99 13.90 5.14
N ASP A 97 7.41 12.80 5.79
CA ASP A 97 8.81 12.63 6.22
C ASP A 97 9.67 12.33 4.99
N VAL A 98 10.48 13.29 4.57
CA VAL A 98 11.35 13.18 3.39
C VAL A 98 12.41 12.06 3.46
N TYR A 99 12.60 11.46 4.60
CA TYR A 99 13.52 10.34 4.83
C TYR A 99 12.80 9.00 4.99
N LEU A 100 11.46 8.96 4.96
CA LEU A 100 10.72 7.75 5.31
C LEU A 100 11.09 6.57 4.43
N LEU A 101 11.11 6.75 3.10
CA LEU A 101 11.47 5.66 2.17
C LEU A 101 12.86 5.10 2.45
N SER A 102 13.86 5.95 2.68
CA SER A 102 15.22 5.53 3.03
C SER A 102 15.25 4.78 4.37
N LYS A 103 14.51 5.25 5.38
CA LYS A 103 14.44 4.62 6.71
C LYS A 103 13.82 3.22 6.65
N VAL A 104 12.67 3.08 5.99
CA VAL A 104 11.96 1.79 5.91
C VAL A 104 12.71 0.78 5.05
N THR A 105 13.30 1.22 3.93
CA THR A 105 14.11 0.34 3.08
C THR A 105 15.37 -0.14 3.81
N LYS A 106 16.04 0.74 4.55
CA LYS A 106 17.18 0.35 5.38
C LYS A 106 16.76 -0.64 6.47
N GLU A 107 15.65 -0.37 7.17
CA GLU A 107 15.18 -1.22 8.27
C GLU A 107 14.79 -2.62 7.80
N ILE A 108 14.09 -2.76 6.66
CA ILE A 108 13.68 -4.07 6.15
C ILE A 108 14.90 -4.90 5.73
N ILE A 109 15.92 -4.26 5.16
CA ILE A 109 17.20 -4.91 4.79
C ILE A 109 17.95 -5.38 6.05
N GLU A 110 18.17 -4.48 7.01
CA GLU A 110 18.97 -4.77 8.22
C GLU A 110 18.33 -5.86 9.09
N LYS A 111 17.00 -5.93 9.10
CA LYS A 111 16.23 -6.94 9.87
C LYS A 111 15.91 -8.19 9.07
N ASP A 112 16.39 -8.31 7.85
CA ASP A 112 16.03 -9.40 6.93
C ASP A 112 14.50 -9.66 6.93
N GLY A 113 13.75 -8.53 6.80
CA GLY A 113 12.29 -8.52 6.82
C GLY A 113 11.68 -8.93 5.49
N HIS A 114 10.49 -9.53 5.54
CA HIS A 114 9.74 -9.90 4.33
C HIS A 114 8.60 -8.92 4.04
N LEU A 115 8.05 -8.30 5.08
CA LEU A 115 6.99 -7.30 5.00
C LEU A 115 7.21 -6.23 6.05
N LEU A 116 7.12 -4.96 5.65
CA LEU A 116 7.11 -3.81 6.54
C LEU A 116 5.90 -2.92 6.22
N THR A 117 5.23 -2.44 7.24
CA THR A 117 4.23 -1.38 7.16
C THR A 117 4.47 -0.29 8.19
N THR A 118 3.79 0.84 8.04
CA THR A 118 3.94 2.02 8.89
C THR A 118 2.65 2.35 9.63
N LYS A 119 2.69 3.38 10.46
CA LYS A 119 1.52 3.95 11.10
C LYS A 119 0.78 4.86 10.14
N PHE A 120 -0.54 4.76 10.09
CA PHE A 120 -1.41 5.63 9.32
C PHE A 120 -2.00 6.74 10.19
N GLN A 121 -2.20 7.91 9.59
CA GLN A 121 -2.98 9.01 10.16
C GLN A 121 -3.84 9.65 9.07
N SER A 122 -4.92 10.29 9.48
CA SER A 122 -5.78 11.06 8.59
C SER A 122 -5.17 12.43 8.29
N THR A 123 -5.29 12.90 7.05
CA THR A 123 -4.82 14.23 6.62
C THR A 123 -5.49 15.39 7.38
N ASN A 124 -6.71 15.20 7.88
CA ASN A 124 -7.45 16.21 8.66
C ASN A 124 -7.42 15.95 10.18
N GLY A 125 -6.72 14.91 10.65
CA GLY A 125 -6.62 14.53 12.05
C GLY A 125 -7.87 13.88 12.66
N LYS A 126 -9.03 13.95 12.00
CA LYS A 126 -10.33 13.60 12.54
C LYS A 126 -10.47 12.14 13.01
N TYR A 127 -9.77 11.19 12.36
CA TYR A 127 -9.86 9.76 12.67
C TYR A 127 -8.55 9.17 13.23
N ASN A 128 -7.65 10.02 13.73
CA ASN A 128 -6.34 9.58 14.23
C ASN A 128 -6.44 8.63 15.43
N SER A 129 -7.48 8.76 16.26
CA SER A 129 -7.73 7.82 17.37
C SER A 129 -7.99 6.40 16.86
N ALA A 130 -8.77 6.25 15.78
CA ALA A 130 -9.04 4.96 15.14
C ALA A 130 -7.77 4.36 14.53
N PHE A 131 -7.00 5.14 13.76
CA PHE A 131 -5.72 4.69 13.20
C PHE A 131 -4.72 4.30 14.29
N ASN A 132 -4.65 5.06 15.38
CA ASN A 132 -3.79 4.74 16.52
C ASN A 132 -4.22 3.44 17.21
N SER A 133 -5.52 3.21 17.36
CA SER A 133 -6.06 1.98 17.94
C SER A 133 -5.76 0.79 17.06
N PHE A 134 -5.91 0.96 15.74
CA PHE A 134 -5.55 -0.05 14.74
C PHE A 134 -4.07 -0.41 14.80
N TYR A 135 -3.17 0.57 14.85
CA TYR A 135 -1.74 0.33 14.96
C TYR A 135 -1.36 -0.38 16.28
N LYS A 136 -2.03 -0.04 17.40
CA LYS A 136 -1.87 -0.75 18.67
C LYS A 136 -2.33 -2.22 18.54
N GLN A 137 -3.45 -2.46 17.85
CA GLN A 137 -3.93 -3.80 17.56
C GLN A 137 -2.93 -4.59 16.70
N GLN A 138 -2.37 -3.99 15.65
CA GLN A 138 -1.30 -4.63 14.86
C GLN A 138 -0.11 -5.04 15.73
N LYS A 139 0.33 -4.17 16.67
CA LYS A 139 1.42 -4.49 17.62
C LYS A 139 1.07 -5.68 18.51
N LEU A 140 -0.16 -5.73 19.02
CA LEU A 140 -0.63 -6.81 19.88
C LEU A 140 -0.76 -8.13 19.11
N MET A 141 -1.23 -8.08 17.86
CA MET A 141 -1.42 -9.27 17.02
C MET A 141 -0.12 -9.77 16.40
N LYS A 142 0.88 -8.93 16.23
CA LYS A 142 2.14 -9.25 15.56
C LYS A 142 2.80 -10.56 16.01
N PRO A 143 2.82 -10.97 17.29
CA PRO A 143 3.41 -12.25 17.67
C PRO A 143 2.70 -13.47 17.05
N PHE A 144 1.44 -13.34 16.71
CA PHE A 144 0.57 -14.42 16.23
C PHE A 144 0.33 -14.37 14.72
N GLU A 145 0.15 -13.19 14.17
CA GLU A 145 -0.24 -12.99 12.78
C GLU A 145 0.31 -11.67 12.22
N SER A 146 0.80 -11.71 10.99
CA SER A 146 1.19 -10.51 10.27
C SER A 146 -0.04 -9.85 9.67
N PHE A 147 -0.18 -8.52 9.86
CA PHE A 147 -1.31 -7.77 9.36
C PHE A 147 -0.86 -6.38 8.90
N ALA A 148 -0.91 -6.13 7.60
CA ALA A 148 -0.61 -4.84 6.99
C ALA A 148 -1.83 -4.29 6.26
N LEU A 149 -1.94 -2.96 6.20
CA LEU A 149 -2.89 -2.26 5.32
C LEU A 149 -2.27 -2.06 3.94
N GLY A 150 -3.05 -2.26 2.90
CA GLY A 150 -2.62 -2.17 1.51
C GLY A 150 -2.03 -0.83 1.11
N GLY A 151 -2.42 0.25 1.78
CA GLY A 151 -1.97 1.60 1.48
C GLY A 151 -0.46 1.83 1.63
N PHE A 152 0.25 1.04 2.44
CA PHE A 152 1.72 1.08 2.55
C PHE A 152 2.25 -0.31 2.93
N MET A 153 2.68 -1.08 1.94
CA MET A 153 3.26 -2.42 2.12
C MET A 153 4.60 -2.51 1.41
N LEU A 154 5.70 -2.45 2.17
CA LEU A 154 7.05 -2.70 1.65
C LEU A 154 7.36 -4.17 1.82
N MET A 155 7.61 -4.87 0.72
CA MET A 155 7.83 -6.31 0.70
C MET A 155 9.15 -6.69 0.02
N ASN A 156 9.76 -7.77 0.49
CA ASN A 156 10.78 -8.46 -0.29
C ASN A 156 10.14 -9.04 -1.56
N THR A 157 10.71 -8.75 -2.74
CA THR A 157 10.14 -9.10 -4.04
C THR A 157 10.09 -10.62 -4.26
N GLU A 158 11.13 -11.34 -3.87
CA GLU A 158 11.16 -12.81 -3.98
C GLU A 158 10.10 -13.45 -3.09
N GLU A 159 9.98 -12.98 -1.84
CA GLU A 159 8.96 -13.49 -0.91
C GLU A 159 7.55 -13.17 -1.37
N PHE A 160 7.31 -11.99 -1.96
CA PHE A 160 6.02 -11.64 -2.56
C PHE A 160 5.57 -12.68 -3.60
N TRP A 161 6.45 -13.03 -4.54
CA TRP A 161 6.15 -14.03 -5.56
C TRP A 161 6.08 -15.45 -5.01
N LYS A 162 6.89 -15.79 -4.03
CA LYS A 162 6.82 -17.07 -3.32
C LYS A 162 5.48 -17.30 -2.62
N GLN A 163 4.85 -16.22 -2.13
CA GLN A 163 3.50 -16.28 -1.56
C GLN A 163 2.39 -16.27 -2.64
N GLY A 164 2.74 -16.18 -3.92
CA GLY A 164 1.82 -16.18 -5.06
C GLY A 164 1.28 -14.80 -5.43
N GLY A 165 1.86 -13.73 -4.89
CA GLY A 165 1.34 -12.37 -5.08
C GLY A 165 0.00 -12.14 -4.40
N PHE A 166 -0.73 -11.11 -4.85
CA PHE A 166 -2.14 -10.90 -4.48
C PHE A 166 -3.03 -11.91 -5.22
N ASP A 167 -3.98 -12.50 -4.52
CA ASP A 167 -5.00 -13.35 -5.14
C ASP A 167 -6.00 -12.44 -5.89
N GLU A 168 -6.00 -12.53 -7.23
CA GLU A 168 -6.81 -11.67 -8.10
C GLU A 168 -8.31 -11.97 -8.04
N GLU A 169 -8.69 -13.12 -7.50
CA GLU A 169 -10.09 -13.46 -7.26
C GLU A 169 -10.61 -12.86 -5.92
N VAL A 170 -9.72 -12.36 -5.06
CA VAL A 170 -10.08 -11.70 -3.81
C VAL A 170 -10.45 -10.26 -4.08
N LEU A 171 -11.71 -9.91 -3.79
CA LEU A 171 -12.27 -8.59 -4.03
C LEU A 171 -12.25 -7.68 -2.79
N VAL A 172 -11.94 -8.22 -1.61
CA VAL A 172 -11.93 -7.48 -0.33
C VAL A 172 -10.77 -7.94 0.53
N ALA A 173 -9.99 -7.00 1.08
CA ALA A 173 -8.89 -7.25 2.01
C ALA A 173 -7.82 -8.21 1.46
N GLU A 174 -7.47 -8.06 0.19
CA GLU A 174 -6.39 -8.75 -0.49
C GLU A 174 -5.04 -8.56 0.22
N ASP A 175 -4.83 -7.37 0.79
CA ASP A 175 -3.69 -6.99 1.61
C ASP A 175 -3.59 -7.82 2.90
N TYR A 176 -4.71 -8.02 3.58
CA TYR A 176 -4.77 -8.87 4.76
C TYR A 176 -4.50 -10.34 4.40
N GLN A 177 -5.12 -10.84 3.31
CA GLN A 177 -4.92 -12.22 2.87
C GLN A 177 -3.46 -12.51 2.48
N LEU A 178 -2.76 -11.55 1.89
CA LEU A 178 -1.34 -11.67 1.56
C LEU A 178 -0.48 -11.55 2.82
N SER A 179 -0.69 -10.51 3.63
CA SER A 179 0.18 -10.20 4.76
C SER A 179 0.19 -11.33 5.81
N ARG A 180 -0.93 -12.01 6.05
CA ARG A 180 -1.01 -13.13 7.00
C ARG A 180 -0.21 -14.39 6.59
N LYS A 181 0.20 -14.51 5.31
CA LYS A 181 1.09 -15.58 4.86
C LYS A 181 2.54 -15.35 5.30
N ILE A 182 2.89 -14.12 5.67
CA ILE A 182 4.24 -13.74 6.09
C ILE A 182 4.46 -14.15 7.56
N LYS A 183 5.57 -14.82 7.84
CA LYS A 183 5.93 -15.22 9.21
C LYS A 183 6.06 -13.98 10.10
N SER A 184 5.44 -13.99 11.28
CA SER A 184 5.42 -12.85 12.23
C SER A 184 6.80 -12.29 12.54
N LYS A 185 7.82 -13.15 12.67
CA LYS A 185 9.22 -12.73 12.91
C LYS A 185 9.85 -11.96 11.76
N LYS A 186 9.28 -12.06 10.55
CA LYS A 186 9.70 -11.36 9.33
C LYS A 186 8.81 -10.17 9.00
N PHE A 187 7.82 -9.90 9.83
CA PHE A 187 6.94 -8.73 9.74
C PHE A 187 7.44 -7.59 10.61
N ILE A 188 7.57 -6.40 10.05
CA ILE A 188 8.08 -5.20 10.72
C ILE A 188 6.98 -4.14 10.77
N LEU A 189 6.75 -3.60 11.95
CA LEU A 189 5.90 -2.42 12.17
C LEU A 189 6.84 -1.23 12.43
N HIS A 190 7.00 -0.37 11.42
CA HIS A 190 7.82 0.85 11.52
C HIS A 190 7.03 1.96 12.25
N ASN A 191 7.72 2.79 13.04
CA ASN A 191 7.07 3.87 13.80
C ASN A 191 6.82 5.15 12.97
N GLY A 192 7.33 5.22 11.73
CA GLY A 192 7.04 6.33 10.81
C GLY A 192 5.56 6.45 10.51
N VAL A 193 5.17 7.63 10.05
CA VAL A 193 3.76 7.97 9.80
C VAL A 193 3.57 8.31 8.33
N VAL A 194 2.53 7.72 7.72
CA VAL A 194 1.97 8.13 6.45
C VAL A 194 0.57 8.67 6.66
N PHE A 195 0.14 9.56 5.77
CA PHE A 195 -1.18 10.19 5.86
C PHE A 195 -2.06 9.69 4.73
N THR A 196 -3.34 9.46 5.02
CA THR A 196 -4.36 9.07 4.03
C THR A 196 -5.56 9.99 4.12
N THR A 197 -6.32 10.08 3.03
CA THR A 197 -7.59 10.81 3.05
C THR A 197 -8.61 10.05 3.91
N PRO A 198 -9.45 10.75 4.69
CA PRO A 198 -10.47 10.09 5.51
C PRO A 198 -11.72 9.68 4.73
N ARG A 199 -11.72 9.80 3.40
CA ARG A 199 -12.91 9.61 2.52
C ARG A 199 -13.73 8.36 2.88
N ARG A 200 -13.06 7.23 3.09
CA ARG A 200 -13.75 5.98 3.41
C ARG A 200 -14.49 6.03 4.74
N PHE A 201 -13.88 6.68 5.75
CA PHE A 201 -14.54 6.90 7.05
C PHE A 201 -15.69 7.91 6.95
N GLU A 202 -15.54 8.93 6.11
CA GLU A 202 -16.57 9.95 5.89
C GLU A 202 -17.76 9.40 5.11
N ASN A 203 -17.52 8.59 4.09
CA ASN A 203 -18.57 8.02 3.24
C ASN A 203 -19.31 6.85 3.90
N LYS A 204 -18.59 5.92 4.54
CA LYS A 204 -19.18 4.68 5.10
C LYS A 204 -19.39 4.74 6.62
N GLY A 205 -18.76 5.70 7.31
CA GLY A 205 -18.84 5.87 8.76
C GLY A 205 -17.91 4.97 9.58
N MET A 206 -17.57 5.43 10.78
CA MET A 206 -16.67 4.72 11.72
C MET A 206 -17.22 3.33 12.09
N PHE A 207 -18.52 3.25 12.38
CA PHE A 207 -19.15 1.99 12.81
C PHE A 207 -19.07 0.91 11.72
N TYR A 208 -19.29 1.30 10.47
CA TYR A 208 -19.12 0.40 9.33
C TYR A 208 -17.69 -0.15 9.23
N MET A 209 -16.68 0.73 9.39
CA MET A 209 -15.28 0.32 9.33
C MET A 209 -14.90 -0.67 10.45
N ILE A 210 -15.39 -0.44 11.67
CA ILE A 210 -15.17 -1.37 12.80
C ILE A 210 -15.87 -2.72 12.52
N LYS A 211 -17.13 -2.68 12.10
CA LYS A 211 -17.89 -3.90 11.73
C LYS A 211 -17.17 -4.69 10.65
N LEU A 212 -16.68 -4.00 9.60
CA LEU A 212 -15.93 -4.62 8.51
C LEU A 212 -14.69 -5.34 9.05
N MET A 213 -13.87 -4.67 9.86
CA MET A 213 -12.65 -5.26 10.44
C MET A 213 -12.94 -6.50 11.27
N VAL A 214 -13.96 -6.44 12.14
CA VAL A 214 -14.41 -7.58 12.95
C VAL A 214 -14.88 -8.74 12.07
N THR A 215 -15.67 -8.43 11.04
CA THR A 215 -16.19 -9.46 10.12
C THR A 215 -15.08 -10.11 9.30
N LEU A 216 -14.11 -9.33 8.81
CA LEU A 216 -12.91 -9.86 8.12
C LEU A 216 -12.12 -10.80 9.02
N PHE A 217 -11.92 -10.43 10.27
CA PHE A 217 -11.20 -11.25 11.23
C PHE A 217 -11.89 -12.61 11.48
N PHE A 218 -13.20 -12.62 11.72
CA PHE A 218 -13.95 -13.87 11.92
C PHE A 218 -14.04 -14.73 10.66
N ASN A 219 -14.07 -14.12 9.48
CA ASN A 219 -14.11 -14.84 8.20
C ASN A 219 -12.73 -15.13 7.59
N ARG A 220 -11.63 -14.84 8.29
CA ARG A 220 -10.27 -14.88 7.73
C ARG A 220 -9.86 -16.21 7.05
N ASN A 221 -10.51 -17.31 7.37
CA ASN A 221 -10.29 -18.62 6.77
C ASN A 221 -11.34 -19.00 5.72
N ASN A 222 -12.35 -18.17 5.50
CA ASN A 222 -13.42 -18.42 4.54
C ASN A 222 -13.09 -17.76 3.20
N LYS A 223 -12.42 -18.50 2.31
CA LYS A 223 -12.04 -17.98 0.98
C LYS A 223 -13.22 -17.46 0.15
N LYS A 224 -14.39 -18.09 0.25
CA LYS A 224 -15.60 -17.65 -0.48
C LYS A 224 -16.02 -16.24 -0.06
N TYR A 225 -15.91 -15.93 1.24
CA TYR A 225 -16.25 -14.60 1.77
C TYR A 225 -15.47 -13.46 1.09
N PHE A 226 -14.19 -13.68 0.78
CA PHE A 226 -13.31 -12.66 0.20
C PHE A 226 -13.46 -12.53 -1.32
N LYS A 227 -14.04 -13.51 -1.99
CA LYS A 227 -14.33 -13.50 -3.43
C LYS A 227 -15.68 -12.86 -3.78
N GLU A 228 -16.55 -12.65 -2.79
CA GLU A 228 -17.83 -11.97 -2.97
C GLU A 228 -17.63 -10.45 -2.88
N GLY A 229 -17.72 -9.74 -4.02
CA GLY A 229 -17.62 -8.27 -4.08
C GLY A 229 -18.83 -7.62 -3.40
N ARG A 230 -18.64 -7.16 -2.16
CA ARG A 230 -19.70 -6.57 -1.32
C ARG A 230 -19.64 -5.05 -1.35
N ASP A 231 -19.83 -4.41 -2.49
CA ASP A 231 -19.81 -2.93 -2.64
C ASP A 231 -18.63 -2.23 -1.91
N TYR A 232 -17.51 -2.97 -1.74
CA TYR A 232 -16.35 -2.47 -1.01
C TYR A 232 -15.64 -1.35 -1.77
N TRP A 233 -15.73 -1.41 -3.11
CA TRP A 233 -15.08 -0.48 -4.04
C TRP A 233 -16.07 0.50 -4.68
N SER A 234 -17.36 0.46 -4.31
CA SER A 234 -18.40 1.41 -4.74
C SER A 234 -18.39 2.68 -3.88
#